data_33fb577830d21f9372dc14dfc26b89ac
#
_entry.id   33fb577830d21f9372dc14dfc26b89ac
#
_cell.length_a   1.000
_cell.length_b   1.000
_cell.length_c   1.000
_cell.angle_alpha   90.00
_cell.angle_beta   90.00
_cell.angle_gamma   90.00
#
_symmetry.space_group_name_H-M   'P 1'
#
loop_
_entity.id
_entity.type
_entity.pdbx_description
1 polymer ?
#
loop_
_entity_poly.entity_id
_entity_poly.type
_entity_poly.pdbx_seq_one_letter_code
_entity_poly.pdbx_strand_id
1 'polypeptide(L)'
;MFSSKYIGYIMNRSAFADEDHLILGDIRVELPNEVTSVKQYSTRVNQNNIVLGYLKLLEANHPVSDFDLQVFQLFSHYVPFVRSSTRGRIPDVVSLTEDFLHSLLEGKFTNKYEILSRQELYNLKFYKYLYVIGINFIGSQTTNDIISFTLQRIRSYFHNNLVIWVNGCFLVLYDSNEENITQDEKWLSQLSAVLEKLNCTANISTHFHELYQVRNYYQQTLFCTEFRTISKEHEQQQILCYRNIFEYHMILSLGKEVNLWDLLHPAVKKLQAAPSSADLLNTLFVYTKNHCSIPNTAKTMYLHYNTLKNRINRIESLTGFTGEDSRDCFWVMLSEKIMNLMAYENAGKAADGEEEEKEHE
;
A
#
# COMPACT_ATOMS: atom_id res chain seq x y z
N MET A 1 -44.88 6.99 19.23
CA MET A 1 -44.61 6.07 20.36
C MET A 1 -44.95 4.67 19.89
N PHE A 2 -44.01 3.73 19.86
CA PHE A 2 -44.29 2.37 19.42
C PHE A 2 -45.24 1.65 20.40
N SER A 3 -46.14 0.81 19.91
CA SER A 3 -47.03 0.03 20.78
C SER A 3 -46.21 -0.99 21.60
N SER A 4 -46.73 -1.35 22.78
CA SER A 4 -46.09 -2.40 23.61
C SER A 4 -45.97 -3.73 22.86
N LYS A 5 -46.86 -4.04 21.95
CA LYS A 5 -46.86 -5.22 21.09
C LYS A 5 -45.71 -5.19 20.08
N TYR A 6 -45.40 -4.01 19.55
CA TYR A 6 -44.26 -3.81 18.63
C TYR A 6 -42.92 -3.92 19.35
N ILE A 7 -42.79 -3.36 20.55
CA ILE A 7 -41.58 -3.48 21.39
C ILE A 7 -41.34 -4.95 21.77
N GLY A 8 -42.40 -5.69 22.14
CA GLY A 8 -42.30 -7.12 22.42
C GLY A 8 -41.85 -7.95 21.21
N TYR A 9 -42.34 -7.59 20.02
CA TYR A 9 -41.93 -8.21 18.76
C TYR A 9 -40.43 -8.00 18.47
N ILE A 10 -39.93 -6.78 18.65
CA ILE A 10 -38.49 -6.48 18.45
C ILE A 10 -37.59 -7.23 19.45
N MET A 11 -38.01 -7.31 20.71
CA MET A 11 -37.19 -7.94 21.77
C MET A 11 -37.14 -9.47 21.70
N ASN A 12 -38.22 -10.10 21.20
CA ASN A 12 -38.34 -11.57 21.20
C ASN A 12 -37.93 -12.22 19.86
N ARG A 13 -37.63 -11.44 18.82
CA ARG A 13 -37.27 -11.98 17.52
C ARG A 13 -35.80 -11.71 17.23
N SER A 14 -35.02 -12.78 17.06
CA SER A 14 -33.69 -12.68 16.44
C SER A 14 -33.93 -12.18 15.01
N ALA A 15 -33.62 -10.94 14.72
CA ALA A 15 -33.93 -10.27 13.45
C ALA A 15 -33.27 -10.93 12.22
N PHE A 16 -32.64 -12.08 12.36
CA PHE A 16 -31.89 -12.76 11.30
C PHE A 16 -32.10 -14.29 11.26
N ALA A 17 -33.21 -14.80 11.77
CA ALA A 17 -33.42 -16.24 11.93
C ALA A 17 -34.36 -16.92 10.89
N ASP A 18 -35.06 -16.20 10.02
CA ASP A 18 -36.07 -16.77 9.11
C ASP A 18 -35.76 -16.59 7.61
N GLU A 19 -36.22 -17.58 6.82
CA GLU A 19 -35.97 -17.77 5.40
C GLU A 19 -36.73 -16.83 4.44
N ASP A 20 -37.72 -16.04 4.91
CA ASP A 20 -38.67 -15.26 4.08
C ASP A 20 -38.23 -13.81 3.83
N HIS A 21 -36.96 -13.47 3.84
CA HIS A 21 -36.51 -12.06 3.78
C HIS A 21 -35.62 -11.78 2.58
N LEU A 22 -35.89 -10.69 1.88
CA LEU A 22 -35.01 -10.12 0.86
C LEU A 22 -33.79 -9.51 1.53
N ILE A 23 -32.59 -9.90 1.10
CA ILE A 23 -31.32 -9.34 1.57
C ILE A 23 -30.76 -8.41 0.49
N LEU A 24 -30.55 -7.13 0.84
CA LEU A 24 -29.87 -6.14 0.01
C LEU A 24 -28.52 -5.80 0.67
N GLY A 25 -27.50 -6.56 0.35
CA GLY A 25 -26.21 -6.47 1.06
C GLY A 25 -26.37 -6.80 2.55
N ASP A 26 -25.98 -5.88 3.44
CA ASP A 26 -26.16 -6.03 4.90
C ASP A 26 -27.54 -5.61 5.42
N ILE A 27 -28.45 -5.20 4.53
CA ILE A 27 -29.80 -4.74 4.89
C ILE A 27 -30.78 -5.86 4.64
N ARG A 28 -31.54 -6.19 5.68
CA ARG A 28 -32.65 -7.12 5.64
C ARG A 28 -33.96 -6.36 5.47
N VAL A 29 -34.81 -6.79 4.53
CA VAL A 29 -36.11 -6.21 4.26
C VAL A 29 -37.20 -7.11 4.81
N GLU A 30 -38.04 -6.57 5.70
CA GLU A 30 -39.20 -7.24 6.26
C GLU A 30 -40.47 -6.63 5.64
N LEU A 31 -41.30 -7.46 5.03
CA LEU A 31 -42.60 -7.04 4.48
C LEU A 31 -43.64 -6.79 5.59
N PRO A 32 -44.69 -6.00 5.32
CA PRO A 32 -45.80 -5.79 6.28
C PRO A 32 -46.36 -7.12 6.76
N ASN A 33 -46.64 -7.23 8.06
CA ASN A 33 -47.23 -8.40 8.68
C ASN A 33 -48.31 -7.99 9.73
N GLU A 34 -48.90 -8.96 10.44
CA GLU A 34 -49.93 -8.72 11.44
C GLU A 34 -49.51 -7.80 12.60
N VAL A 35 -48.22 -7.67 12.85
CA VAL A 35 -47.65 -6.83 13.94
C VAL A 35 -47.18 -5.49 13.43
N THR A 36 -46.68 -5.43 12.19
CA THR A 36 -46.18 -4.22 11.55
C THR A 36 -46.86 -4.00 10.22
N SER A 37 -47.62 -2.90 10.12
CA SER A 37 -48.35 -2.54 8.91
C SER A 37 -47.53 -1.88 7.82
N VAL A 38 -46.23 -1.68 8.08
CA VAL A 38 -45.29 -1.00 7.17
C VAL A 38 -44.07 -1.87 6.87
N LYS A 39 -43.50 -1.70 5.68
CA LYS A 39 -42.29 -2.34 5.26
C LYS A 39 -41.13 -1.81 6.11
N GLN A 40 -40.22 -2.68 6.50
CA GLN A 40 -39.09 -2.37 7.38
C GLN A 40 -37.79 -2.82 6.74
N TYR A 41 -36.77 -2.03 6.99
CA TYR A 41 -35.40 -2.34 6.63
C TYR A 41 -34.59 -2.42 7.91
N SER A 42 -33.83 -3.49 8.12
CA SER A 42 -33.02 -3.67 9.32
C SER A 42 -31.58 -4.00 8.98
N THR A 43 -30.65 -3.43 9.73
CA THR A 43 -29.22 -3.72 9.61
C THR A 43 -28.58 -3.90 10.99
N ARG A 44 -27.51 -4.66 11.06
CA ARG A 44 -26.73 -4.85 12.30
C ARG A 44 -25.86 -3.63 12.58
N VAL A 45 -25.78 -3.27 13.84
CA VAL A 45 -24.82 -2.28 14.35
C VAL A 45 -23.70 -3.05 15.04
N ASN A 46 -22.53 -3.08 14.39
CA ASN A 46 -21.37 -3.85 14.86
C ASN A 46 -20.25 -2.91 15.32
N GLN A 47 -19.51 -3.32 16.35
CA GLN A 47 -18.25 -2.70 16.75
C GLN A 47 -17.26 -3.80 17.12
N ASN A 48 -16.08 -3.84 16.51
CA ASN A 48 -15.03 -4.83 16.78
C ASN A 48 -15.56 -6.29 16.75
N ASN A 49 -16.34 -6.64 15.73
CA ASN A 49 -17.01 -7.93 15.56
C ASN A 49 -18.06 -8.29 16.62
N ILE A 50 -18.45 -7.34 17.47
CA ILE A 50 -19.53 -7.53 18.46
C ILE A 50 -20.78 -6.83 17.96
N VAL A 51 -21.90 -7.55 17.91
CA VAL A 51 -23.21 -6.96 17.58
C VAL A 51 -23.69 -6.13 18.75
N LEU A 52 -23.76 -4.79 18.58
CA LEU A 52 -24.26 -3.87 19.60
C LEU A 52 -25.78 -3.73 19.58
N GLY A 53 -26.42 -4.05 18.45
CA GLY A 53 -27.83 -3.93 18.26
C GLY A 53 -28.23 -3.94 16.79
N TYR A 54 -29.43 -3.46 16.54
CA TYR A 54 -30.03 -3.38 15.19
C TYR A 54 -30.61 -1.99 14.96
N LEU A 55 -30.37 -1.45 13.78
CA LEU A 55 -31.01 -0.23 13.31
C LEU A 55 -32.19 -0.61 12.41
N LYS A 56 -33.32 0.07 12.55
CA LYS A 56 -34.53 -0.17 11.71
C LYS A 56 -34.99 1.12 11.06
N LEU A 57 -35.24 1.06 9.75
CA LEU A 57 -35.87 2.10 8.95
C LEU A 57 -37.28 1.62 8.58
N LEU A 58 -38.29 2.46 8.82
CA LEU A 58 -39.68 2.15 8.57
C LEU A 58 -40.19 2.97 7.38
N GLU A 59 -40.85 2.30 6.41
CA GLU A 59 -41.50 2.91 5.27
C GLU A 59 -42.90 3.37 5.66
N ALA A 60 -43.00 4.47 6.42
CA ALA A 60 -44.23 4.91 7.02
C ALA A 60 -44.99 5.97 6.19
N ASN A 61 -44.30 6.96 5.62
CA ASN A 61 -44.93 8.11 4.97
C ASN A 61 -44.63 8.20 3.47
N HIS A 62 -43.56 7.63 3.00
CA HIS A 62 -43.16 7.57 1.59
C HIS A 62 -42.30 6.31 1.33
N PRO A 63 -42.25 5.83 0.07
CA PRO A 63 -41.37 4.74 -0.32
C PRO A 63 -39.90 5.07 -0.01
N VAL A 64 -39.18 4.07 0.48
CA VAL A 64 -37.73 4.20 0.77
C VAL A 64 -36.97 4.10 -0.55
N SER A 65 -36.22 5.14 -0.88
CA SER A 65 -35.36 5.21 -2.06
C SER A 65 -34.00 4.52 -1.82
N ASP A 66 -33.25 4.26 -2.90
CA ASP A 66 -31.91 3.75 -2.81
C ASP A 66 -30.97 4.70 -2.04
N PHE A 67 -31.23 6.00 -2.13
CA PHE A 67 -30.50 7.00 -1.35
C PHE A 67 -30.77 6.84 0.16
N ASP A 68 -32.03 6.65 0.54
CA ASP A 68 -32.42 6.42 1.95
C ASP A 68 -31.74 5.17 2.51
N LEU A 69 -31.62 4.10 1.70
CA LEU A 69 -30.93 2.86 2.08
C LEU A 69 -29.43 3.08 2.28
N GLN A 70 -28.79 3.88 1.42
CA GLN A 70 -27.39 4.24 1.57
C GLN A 70 -27.15 5.05 2.85
N VAL A 71 -27.99 6.05 3.11
CA VAL A 71 -27.97 6.83 4.35
C VAL A 71 -28.21 5.95 5.57
N PHE A 72 -29.16 5.03 5.50
CA PHE A 72 -29.48 4.08 6.56
C PHE A 72 -28.31 3.15 6.88
N GLN A 73 -27.64 2.64 5.87
CA GLN A 73 -26.44 1.81 6.01
C GLN A 73 -25.28 2.61 6.63
N LEU A 74 -25.12 3.87 6.21
CA LEU A 74 -24.15 4.78 6.81
C LEU A 74 -24.40 4.96 8.32
N PHE A 75 -25.67 5.17 8.71
CA PHE A 75 -26.04 5.29 10.11
C PHE A 75 -25.72 4.04 10.93
N SER A 76 -25.81 2.85 10.36
CA SER A 76 -25.45 1.61 11.06
C SER A 76 -23.98 1.54 11.46
N HIS A 77 -23.11 2.11 10.64
CA HIS A 77 -21.66 2.23 10.94
C HIS A 77 -21.36 3.38 11.93
N TYR A 78 -22.23 4.39 11.96
CA TYR A 78 -22.06 5.58 12.76
C TYR A 78 -22.52 5.42 14.22
N VAL A 79 -23.61 4.69 14.45
CA VAL A 79 -24.22 4.50 15.79
C VAL A 79 -23.20 3.96 16.84
N PRO A 80 -22.26 3.04 16.54
CA PRO A 80 -21.25 2.60 17.51
C PRO A 80 -20.40 3.72 18.06
N PHE A 81 -20.05 4.70 17.23
CA PHE A 81 -19.20 5.85 17.60
C PHE A 81 -19.96 6.81 18.51
N VAL A 82 -21.24 7.06 18.24
CA VAL A 82 -22.08 7.90 19.10
C VAL A 82 -22.22 7.28 20.49
N ARG A 83 -22.27 5.96 20.59
CA ARG A 83 -22.41 5.24 21.87
C ARG A 83 -21.09 5.19 22.65
N SER A 84 -19.94 5.10 21.98
CA SER A 84 -18.62 5.10 22.62
C SER A 84 -18.21 6.48 23.13
N SER A 85 -18.73 7.53 22.53
CA SER A 85 -18.52 8.91 22.99
C SER A 85 -19.54 9.28 24.04
N THR A 86 -19.26 8.98 25.29
CA THR A 86 -20.06 9.30 26.51
C THR A 86 -20.37 10.79 26.70
N ARG A 87 -20.17 11.66 25.72
CA ARG A 87 -20.36 13.10 25.79
C ARG A 87 -21.07 13.74 24.59
N GLY A 88 -21.88 13.01 23.83
CA GLY A 88 -22.80 13.61 22.86
C GLY A 88 -22.17 14.49 21.76
N ARG A 89 -20.89 14.32 21.45
CA ARG A 89 -20.27 14.96 20.27
C ARG A 89 -20.57 14.11 19.03
N ILE A 90 -21.15 14.76 18.02
CA ILE A 90 -21.25 14.24 16.67
C ILE A 90 -19.80 13.89 16.22
N PRO A 91 -19.53 12.66 15.74
CA PRO A 91 -18.21 12.34 15.19
C PRO A 91 -17.87 13.36 14.11
N ASP A 92 -16.66 13.85 14.17
CA ASP A 92 -16.15 14.76 13.18
C ASP A 92 -16.16 14.07 11.80
N VAL A 93 -16.46 14.81 10.74
CA VAL A 93 -16.43 14.30 9.34
C VAL A 93 -15.07 13.63 9.06
N VAL A 94 -14.02 14.07 9.72
CA VAL A 94 -12.68 13.46 9.68
C VAL A 94 -12.71 11.98 10.10
N SER A 95 -13.45 11.63 11.16
CA SER A 95 -13.54 10.22 11.62
C SER A 95 -14.25 9.32 10.60
N LEU A 96 -15.28 9.81 9.92
CA LEU A 96 -16.01 9.04 8.90
C LEU A 96 -15.16 8.79 7.64
N THR A 97 -14.38 9.77 7.22
CA THR A 97 -13.48 9.63 6.07
C THR A 97 -12.31 8.72 6.37
N GLU A 98 -11.82 8.71 7.60
CA GLU A 98 -10.79 7.80 8.07
C GLU A 98 -11.29 6.35 8.08
N ASP A 99 -12.48 6.09 8.62
CA ASP A 99 -13.12 4.77 8.62
C ASP A 99 -13.39 4.27 7.20
N PHE A 100 -13.76 5.18 6.31
CA PHE A 100 -13.94 4.87 4.90
C PHE A 100 -12.62 4.44 4.26
N LEU A 101 -11.54 5.18 4.50
CA LEU A 101 -10.22 4.83 4.00
C LEU A 101 -9.74 3.48 4.56
N HIS A 102 -9.93 3.22 5.86
CA HIS A 102 -9.67 1.89 6.46
C HIS A 102 -10.43 0.78 5.73
N SER A 103 -11.73 0.98 5.50
CA SER A 103 -12.58 0.00 4.81
C SER A 103 -12.15 -0.25 3.36
N LEU A 104 -11.65 0.79 2.66
CA LEU A 104 -11.06 0.67 1.32
C LEU A 104 -9.80 -0.21 1.33
N LEU A 105 -8.89 0.03 2.29
CA LEU A 105 -7.63 -0.71 2.41
C LEU A 105 -7.87 -2.19 2.76
N GLU A 106 -8.85 -2.47 3.61
CA GLU A 106 -9.25 -3.82 3.98
C GLU A 106 -10.00 -4.57 2.85
N GLY A 107 -10.42 -3.83 1.80
CA GLY A 107 -11.16 -4.40 0.68
C GLY A 107 -12.60 -4.80 1.03
N LYS A 108 -13.21 -4.09 1.99
CA LYS A 108 -14.61 -4.33 2.40
C LYS A 108 -15.65 -3.99 1.35
N PHE A 109 -15.27 -3.22 0.33
CA PHE A 109 -16.15 -2.85 -0.77
C PHE A 109 -16.03 -3.86 -1.91
N THR A 110 -17.16 -4.40 -2.32
CA THR A 110 -17.25 -5.37 -3.41
C THR A 110 -17.47 -4.71 -4.77
N ASN A 111 -17.85 -3.43 -4.77
CA ASN A 111 -18.32 -2.73 -5.96
C ASN A 111 -17.74 -1.31 -6.02
N LYS A 112 -17.23 -0.94 -7.20
CA LYS A 112 -16.74 0.41 -7.50
C LYS A 112 -17.77 1.51 -7.25
N TYR A 113 -19.03 1.26 -7.58
CA TYR A 113 -20.10 2.26 -7.44
C TYR A 113 -20.38 2.62 -5.97
N GLU A 114 -20.23 1.66 -5.06
CA GLU A 114 -20.36 1.93 -3.63
C GLU A 114 -19.28 2.90 -3.15
N ILE A 115 -18.04 2.72 -3.62
CA ILE A 115 -16.91 3.59 -3.30
C ILE A 115 -17.17 5.01 -3.82
N LEU A 116 -17.60 5.13 -5.07
CA LEU A 116 -17.90 6.43 -5.68
C LEU A 116 -19.05 7.16 -4.97
N SER A 117 -20.12 6.44 -4.61
CA SER A 117 -21.24 7.02 -3.85
C SER A 117 -20.79 7.56 -2.49
N ARG A 118 -19.91 6.84 -1.79
CA ARG A 118 -19.36 7.30 -0.51
C ARG A 118 -18.41 8.47 -0.67
N GLN A 119 -17.61 8.49 -1.74
CA GLN A 119 -16.76 9.61 -2.09
C GLN A 119 -17.58 10.89 -2.28
N GLU A 120 -18.69 10.80 -3.00
CA GLU A 120 -19.64 11.92 -3.18
C GLU A 120 -20.30 12.33 -1.84
N LEU A 121 -20.76 11.35 -1.07
CA LEU A 121 -21.43 11.59 0.21
C LEU A 121 -20.52 12.32 1.21
N TYR A 122 -19.23 11.98 1.25
CA TYR A 122 -18.25 12.64 2.09
C TYR A 122 -17.67 13.90 1.46
N ASN A 123 -18.12 14.28 0.25
CA ASN A 123 -17.65 15.41 -0.53
C ASN A 123 -16.11 15.38 -0.73
N LEU A 124 -15.55 14.17 -0.93
CA LEU A 124 -14.12 13.98 -1.16
C LEU A 124 -13.80 14.35 -2.61
N LYS A 125 -13.07 15.43 -2.76
CA LYS A 125 -12.58 15.92 -4.05
C LYS A 125 -11.08 15.85 -4.04
N PHE A 126 -10.52 15.22 -5.07
CA PHE A 126 -9.09 15.05 -5.23
C PHE A 126 -8.60 15.75 -6.51
N TYR A 127 -7.34 16.12 -6.49
CA TYR A 127 -6.64 16.50 -7.71
C TYR A 127 -6.46 15.30 -8.65
N LYS A 128 -5.86 15.55 -9.82
CA LYS A 128 -5.79 14.57 -10.91
C LYS A 128 -4.99 13.31 -10.55
N TYR A 129 -3.95 13.44 -9.75
CA TYR A 129 -3.06 12.35 -9.39
C TYR A 129 -3.12 12.08 -7.90
N LEU A 130 -3.34 10.83 -7.55
CA LEU A 130 -3.34 10.33 -6.18
C LEU A 130 -2.08 9.50 -5.93
N TYR A 131 -1.58 9.57 -4.70
CA TYR A 131 -0.46 8.78 -4.21
C TYR A 131 -0.80 8.22 -2.84
N VAL A 132 -0.27 7.05 -2.53
CA VAL A 132 -0.22 6.54 -1.17
C VAL A 132 1.18 6.77 -0.62
N ILE A 133 1.28 7.43 0.54
CA ILE A 133 2.54 7.61 1.26
C ILE A 133 2.41 6.87 2.59
N GLY A 134 3.21 5.82 2.76
CA GLY A 134 3.35 5.09 4.03
C GLY A 134 4.50 5.69 4.83
N ILE A 135 4.25 6.17 6.06
CA ILE A 135 5.27 6.75 6.93
C ILE A 135 5.44 5.84 8.14
N ASN A 136 6.66 5.35 8.37
CA ASN A 136 7.00 4.42 9.42
C ASN A 136 8.01 5.04 10.39
N PHE A 137 7.90 4.70 11.68
CA PHE A 137 8.95 5.03 12.64
C PHE A 137 10.25 4.31 12.34
N ILE A 138 11.37 4.94 12.68
CA ILE A 138 12.68 4.31 12.73
C ILE A 138 12.85 3.73 14.16
N GLY A 139 13.01 2.40 14.26
CA GLY A 139 13.11 1.69 15.54
C GLY A 139 11.78 1.18 16.09
N SER A 140 11.84 0.39 17.18
CA SER A 140 10.72 -0.44 17.64
C SER A 140 9.91 0.09 18.83
N GLN A 141 10.33 1.17 19.48
CA GLN A 141 9.65 1.67 20.69
C GLN A 141 8.66 2.79 20.36
N THR A 142 7.40 2.45 20.16
CA THR A 142 6.31 3.39 19.93
C THR A 142 5.22 3.26 21.00
N THR A 143 4.98 4.34 21.74
CA THR A 143 3.85 4.45 22.66
C THR A 143 2.67 5.14 21.99
N ASN A 144 1.45 4.95 22.52
CA ASN A 144 0.25 5.61 21.99
C ASN A 144 0.36 7.14 21.97
N ASP A 145 1.07 7.72 22.92
CA ASP A 145 1.29 9.19 23.00
C ASP A 145 2.18 9.68 21.84
N ILE A 146 3.26 8.92 21.54
CA ILE A 146 4.15 9.22 20.41
C ILE A 146 3.39 9.08 19.08
N ILE A 147 2.58 8.02 18.93
CA ILE A 147 1.74 7.84 17.74
C ILE A 147 0.79 9.02 17.57
N SER A 148 0.08 9.41 18.63
CA SER A 148 -0.89 10.51 18.59
C SER A 148 -0.23 11.85 18.28
N PHE A 149 0.91 12.13 18.88
CA PHE A 149 1.70 13.34 18.61
C PHE A 149 2.19 13.37 17.15
N THR A 150 2.76 12.27 16.67
CA THR A 150 3.28 12.15 15.30
C THR A 150 2.17 12.26 14.27
N LEU A 151 1.02 11.61 14.51
CA LEU A 151 -0.16 11.71 13.66
C LEU A 151 -0.63 13.17 13.52
N GLN A 152 -0.67 13.91 14.62
CA GLN A 152 -1.03 15.34 14.60
C GLN A 152 -0.04 16.16 13.78
N ARG A 153 1.26 15.88 13.88
CA ARG A 153 2.30 16.56 13.09
C ARG A 153 2.22 16.25 11.61
N ILE A 154 1.99 14.98 11.24
CA ILE A 154 1.80 14.55 9.85
C ILE A 154 0.55 15.22 9.28
N ARG A 155 -0.58 15.22 10.01
CA ARG A 155 -1.81 15.92 9.60
C ARG A 155 -1.60 17.42 9.41
N SER A 156 -0.80 18.04 10.24
CA SER A 156 -0.45 19.47 10.11
C SER A 156 0.36 19.76 8.85
N TYR A 157 1.24 18.84 8.43
CA TYR A 157 2.02 18.98 7.21
C TYR A 157 1.17 18.69 5.97
N PHE A 158 0.36 17.61 6.01
CA PHE A 158 -0.53 17.18 4.94
C PHE A 158 -1.97 17.66 5.17
N HIS A 159 -2.16 18.91 5.56
CA HIS A 159 -3.42 19.46 6.12
C HIS A 159 -4.66 19.28 5.23
N ASN A 160 -4.51 19.13 3.91
CA ASN A 160 -5.61 18.90 2.95
C ASN A 160 -5.77 17.44 2.56
N ASN A 161 -4.99 16.52 3.13
CA ASN A 161 -4.96 15.11 2.75
C ASN A 161 -5.53 14.22 3.86
N LEU A 162 -6.02 13.06 3.48
CA LEU A 162 -6.46 12.07 4.45
C LEU A 162 -5.24 11.36 5.07
N VAL A 163 -5.17 11.36 6.40
CA VAL A 163 -4.07 10.74 7.15
C VAL A 163 -4.65 9.82 8.22
N ILE A 164 -4.32 8.53 8.15
CA ILE A 164 -4.74 7.53 9.13
C ILE A 164 -3.55 6.77 9.70
N TRP A 165 -3.74 6.18 10.88
CA TRP A 165 -2.83 5.20 11.45
C TRP A 165 -3.37 3.80 11.19
N VAL A 166 -2.62 2.95 10.51
CA VAL A 166 -3.04 1.60 10.12
C VAL A 166 -1.85 0.64 10.09
N ASN A 167 -1.98 -0.52 10.74
CA ASN A 167 -0.98 -1.60 10.73
C ASN A 167 0.45 -1.13 11.07
N GLY A 168 0.60 -0.23 12.06
CA GLY A 168 1.92 0.28 12.46
C GLY A 168 2.51 1.36 11.55
N CYS A 169 1.72 1.91 10.64
CA CYS A 169 2.13 2.91 9.66
C CYS A 169 1.17 4.10 9.63
N PHE A 170 1.67 5.31 9.46
CA PHE A 170 0.85 6.46 9.08
C PHE A 170 0.69 6.44 7.56
N LEU A 171 -0.55 6.30 7.12
CA LEU A 171 -0.87 6.31 5.71
C LEU A 171 -1.45 7.67 5.35
N VAL A 172 -0.88 8.30 4.34
CA VAL A 172 -1.35 9.54 3.74
C VAL A 172 -1.87 9.24 2.35
N LEU A 173 -3.13 9.57 2.10
CA LEU A 173 -3.66 9.65 0.74
C LEU A 173 -3.38 11.06 0.23
N TYR A 174 -2.29 11.19 -0.49
CA TYR A 174 -1.80 12.46 -1.02
C TYR A 174 -2.33 12.71 -2.43
N ASP A 175 -2.81 13.90 -2.70
CA ASP A 175 -3.28 14.28 -4.03
C ASP A 175 -2.49 15.47 -4.60
N SER A 176 -2.29 15.47 -5.92
CA SER A 176 -1.48 16.45 -6.63
C SER A 176 -1.99 16.72 -8.05
N ASN A 177 -1.72 17.92 -8.56
CA ASN A 177 -1.84 18.22 -9.98
C ASN A 177 -0.60 17.76 -10.77
N GLU A 178 0.51 17.52 -10.09
CA GLU A 178 1.77 17.07 -10.68
C GLU A 178 1.83 15.55 -10.76
N GLU A 179 2.14 15.03 -11.95
CA GLU A 179 2.23 13.59 -12.20
C GLU A 179 3.45 12.94 -11.54
N ASN A 180 4.54 13.68 -11.36
CA ASN A 180 5.83 13.14 -10.95
C ASN A 180 6.37 13.81 -9.67
N ILE A 181 5.59 13.81 -8.59
CA ILE A 181 6.04 14.36 -7.30
C ILE A 181 7.35 13.72 -6.79
N THR A 182 7.61 12.47 -7.18
CA THR A 182 8.84 11.74 -6.81
C THR A 182 10.08 12.22 -7.56
N GLN A 183 9.95 13.17 -8.50
CA GLN A 183 11.03 13.85 -9.18
C GLN A 183 11.15 15.32 -8.77
N ASP A 184 10.23 15.83 -7.95
CA ASP A 184 10.32 17.19 -7.40
C ASP A 184 11.28 17.21 -6.20
N GLU A 185 12.53 17.58 -6.46
CA GLU A 185 13.59 17.64 -5.44
C GLU A 185 13.23 18.58 -4.28
N LYS A 186 12.50 19.67 -4.56
CA LYS A 186 12.09 20.63 -3.53
C LYS A 186 11.06 20.02 -2.60
N TRP A 187 10.04 19.37 -3.16
CA TRP A 187 9.02 18.69 -2.37
C TRP A 187 9.62 17.54 -1.55
N LEU A 188 10.48 16.71 -2.16
CA LEU A 188 11.17 15.62 -1.47
C LEU A 188 12.07 16.12 -0.33
N SER A 189 12.79 17.22 -0.54
CA SER A 189 13.62 17.83 0.51
C SER A 189 12.79 18.36 1.69
N GLN A 190 11.63 18.97 1.41
CA GLN A 190 10.72 19.44 2.45
C GLN A 190 10.13 18.26 3.26
N LEU A 191 9.69 17.20 2.57
CA LEU A 191 9.20 15.99 3.22
C LEU A 191 10.31 15.35 4.08
N SER A 192 11.53 15.22 3.54
CA SER A 192 12.69 14.68 4.25
C SER A 192 12.95 15.44 5.56
N ALA A 193 12.93 16.77 5.54
CA ALA A 193 13.14 17.59 6.74
C ALA A 193 12.06 17.40 7.82
N VAL A 194 10.81 17.07 7.41
CA VAL A 194 9.73 16.73 8.36
C VAL A 194 9.94 15.35 8.95
N LEU A 195 10.26 14.36 8.11
CA LEU A 195 10.49 12.97 8.52
C LEU A 195 11.67 12.84 9.49
N GLU A 196 12.76 13.58 9.25
CA GLU A 196 13.93 13.62 10.14
C GLU A 196 13.55 14.07 11.56
N LYS A 197 12.75 15.16 11.67
CA LYS A 197 12.28 15.66 12.97
C LYS A 197 11.35 14.69 13.70
N LEU A 198 10.67 13.82 12.97
CA LEU A 198 9.73 12.83 13.51
C LEU A 198 10.38 11.46 13.73
N ASN A 199 11.65 11.31 13.39
CA ASN A 199 12.36 10.01 13.38
C ASN A 199 11.59 8.96 12.56
N CYS A 200 11.21 9.33 11.33
CA CYS A 200 10.41 8.51 10.44
C CYS A 200 11.06 8.34 9.07
N THR A 201 10.67 7.28 8.38
CA THR A 201 10.91 7.07 6.94
C THR A 201 9.60 7.12 6.18
N ALA A 202 9.65 7.39 4.88
CA ALA A 202 8.48 7.36 4.00
C ALA A 202 8.68 6.43 2.81
N ASN A 203 7.60 5.78 2.41
CA ASN A 203 7.49 4.94 1.22
C ASN A 203 6.41 5.52 0.32
N ILE A 204 6.72 5.82 -0.95
CA ILE A 204 5.81 6.51 -1.87
C ILE A 204 5.44 5.56 -3.00
N SER A 205 4.13 5.38 -3.23
CA SER A 205 3.61 4.60 -4.37
C SER A 205 3.84 5.31 -5.70
N THR A 206 3.56 4.64 -6.83
CA THR A 206 3.29 5.35 -8.08
C THR A 206 1.94 6.06 -8.01
N HIS A 207 1.67 6.97 -8.95
CA HIS A 207 0.39 7.69 -9.00
C HIS A 207 -0.76 6.81 -9.53
N PHE A 208 -1.97 7.20 -9.18
CA PHE A 208 -3.22 6.64 -9.69
C PHE A 208 -4.30 7.75 -9.78
N HIS A 209 -5.48 7.42 -10.31
CA HIS A 209 -6.50 8.43 -10.60
C HIS A 209 -7.82 8.22 -9.87
N GLU A 210 -8.08 6.99 -9.46
CA GLU A 210 -9.39 6.60 -8.96
C GLU A 210 -9.30 5.99 -7.57
N LEU A 211 -10.07 6.53 -6.62
CA LEU A 211 -9.98 6.15 -5.21
C LEU A 211 -10.15 4.64 -4.96
N TYR A 212 -10.95 3.94 -5.77
CA TYR A 212 -11.12 2.49 -5.63
C TYR A 212 -9.84 1.69 -5.89
N GLN A 213 -8.79 2.31 -6.46
CA GLN A 213 -7.50 1.68 -6.70
C GLN A 213 -6.55 1.77 -5.50
N VAL A 214 -6.89 2.58 -4.48
CA VAL A 214 -5.99 2.91 -3.35
C VAL A 214 -5.34 1.68 -2.70
N ARG A 215 -6.07 0.57 -2.59
CA ARG A 215 -5.56 -0.68 -2.01
C ARG A 215 -4.35 -1.22 -2.77
N ASN A 216 -4.37 -1.18 -4.10
CA ASN A 216 -3.25 -1.67 -4.92
C ASN A 216 -1.99 -0.82 -4.71
N TYR A 217 -2.16 0.49 -4.55
CA TYR A 217 -1.04 1.41 -4.34
C TYR A 217 -0.56 1.40 -2.88
N TYR A 218 -1.44 1.06 -1.93
CA TYR A 218 -1.03 0.74 -0.56
C TYR A 218 -0.11 -0.49 -0.53
N GLN A 219 -0.39 -1.55 -1.30
CA GLN A 219 0.50 -2.70 -1.41
C GLN A 219 1.90 -2.33 -1.91
N GLN A 220 2.03 -1.33 -2.77
CA GLN A 220 3.34 -0.81 -3.17
C GLN A 220 4.14 -0.23 -1.99
N THR A 221 3.47 0.52 -1.10
CA THR A 221 4.15 1.08 0.09
C THR A 221 4.51 0.00 1.11
N LEU A 222 3.70 -1.03 1.24
CA LEU A 222 4.02 -2.19 2.08
C LEU A 222 5.22 -2.95 1.53
N PHE A 223 5.27 -3.16 0.20
CA PHE A 223 6.45 -3.74 -0.44
C PHE A 223 7.71 -2.92 -0.19
N CYS A 224 7.64 -1.58 -0.27
CA CYS A 224 8.79 -0.74 0.06
C CYS A 224 9.27 -0.96 1.51
N THR A 225 8.33 -1.13 2.46
CA THR A 225 8.67 -1.42 3.86
C THR A 225 9.38 -2.78 3.99
N GLU A 226 8.84 -3.82 3.35
CA GLU A 226 9.45 -5.14 3.31
C GLU A 226 10.82 -5.12 2.63
N PHE A 227 10.95 -4.43 1.51
CA PHE A 227 12.22 -4.34 0.77
C PHE A 227 13.34 -3.66 1.55
N ARG A 228 13.02 -2.71 2.43
CA ARG A 228 13.99 -2.10 3.34
C ARG A 228 14.66 -3.11 4.28
N THR A 229 13.92 -4.14 4.72
CA THR A 229 14.47 -5.18 5.61
C THR A 229 15.40 -6.13 4.86
N ILE A 230 15.21 -6.28 3.55
CA ILE A 230 16.03 -7.14 2.70
C ILE A 230 17.30 -6.42 2.23
N SER A 231 17.21 -5.13 1.92
CA SER A 231 18.30 -4.35 1.31
C SER A 231 18.90 -3.34 2.27
N LYS A 232 20.09 -3.64 2.81
CA LYS A 232 20.84 -2.72 3.70
C LYS A 232 21.09 -1.34 3.05
N GLU A 233 21.23 -1.26 1.73
CA GLU A 233 21.40 -0.02 0.99
C GLU A 233 20.18 0.90 1.13
N HIS A 234 18.98 0.33 1.20
CA HIS A 234 17.72 1.07 1.26
C HIS A 234 17.16 1.20 2.68
N GLU A 235 17.74 0.49 3.65
CA GLU A 235 17.29 0.49 5.05
C GLU A 235 17.28 1.90 5.63
N GLN A 236 18.35 2.66 5.43
CA GLN A 236 18.54 4.00 5.98
C GLN A 236 18.05 5.12 5.06
N GLN A 237 17.59 4.78 3.85
CA GLN A 237 17.08 5.78 2.92
C GLN A 237 15.81 6.41 3.48
N GLN A 238 15.78 7.71 3.72
CA GLN A 238 14.65 8.36 4.38
C GLN A 238 13.36 8.29 3.57
N ILE A 239 13.44 8.46 2.24
CA ILE A 239 12.30 8.36 1.33
C ILE A 239 12.60 7.29 0.29
N LEU A 240 11.76 6.26 0.21
CA LEU A 240 11.84 5.20 -0.79
C LEU A 240 10.63 5.27 -1.71
N CYS A 241 10.87 5.47 -3.01
CA CYS A 241 9.81 5.50 -4.01
C CYS A 241 9.70 4.12 -4.68
N TYR A 242 8.50 3.55 -4.72
CA TYR A 242 8.25 2.25 -5.36
C TYR A 242 8.74 2.22 -6.81
N ARG A 243 8.64 3.34 -7.52
CA ARG A 243 9.18 3.50 -8.88
C ARG A 243 10.64 3.07 -9.02
N ASN A 244 11.44 3.26 -7.96
CA ASN A 244 12.88 2.98 -8.00
C ASN A 244 13.23 1.51 -7.71
N ILE A 245 12.23 0.74 -7.25
CA ILE A 245 12.41 -0.65 -6.81
C ILE A 245 11.36 -1.61 -7.36
N PHE A 246 10.50 -1.17 -8.29
CA PHE A 246 9.40 -2.01 -8.80
C PHE A 246 9.89 -3.31 -9.45
N GLU A 247 11.07 -3.29 -10.07
CA GLU A 247 11.68 -4.46 -10.66
C GLU A 247 12.02 -5.53 -9.61
N TYR A 248 12.40 -5.16 -8.40
CA TYR A 248 12.62 -6.10 -7.31
C TYR A 248 11.32 -6.75 -6.83
N HIS A 249 10.21 -5.99 -6.83
CA HIS A 249 8.89 -6.56 -6.52
C HIS A 249 8.49 -7.63 -7.54
N MET A 250 8.73 -7.38 -8.81
CA MET A 250 8.51 -8.35 -9.89
C MET A 250 9.42 -9.58 -9.71
N ILE A 251 10.72 -9.39 -9.47
CA ILE A 251 11.68 -10.47 -9.30
C ILE A 251 11.34 -11.34 -8.08
N LEU A 252 11.03 -10.73 -6.92
CA LEU A 252 10.65 -11.45 -5.70
C LEU A 252 9.35 -12.24 -5.88
N SER A 253 8.40 -11.69 -6.63
CA SER A 253 7.16 -12.40 -6.95
C SER A 253 7.42 -13.63 -7.83
N LEU A 254 8.30 -13.52 -8.84
CA LEU A 254 8.72 -14.64 -9.69
C LEU A 254 9.55 -15.67 -8.92
N GLY A 255 10.41 -15.23 -8.01
CA GLY A 255 11.28 -16.09 -7.19
C GLY A 255 10.53 -17.08 -6.30
N LYS A 256 9.24 -16.85 -6.05
CA LYS A 256 8.36 -17.81 -5.35
C LYS A 256 8.04 -19.06 -6.19
N GLU A 257 8.08 -18.92 -7.51
CA GLU A 257 7.67 -19.96 -8.46
C GLU A 257 8.85 -20.59 -9.20
N VAL A 258 9.96 -19.85 -9.38
CA VAL A 258 11.11 -20.28 -10.17
C VAL A 258 12.42 -19.97 -9.46
N ASN A 259 13.46 -20.78 -9.75
CA ASN A 259 14.79 -20.49 -9.26
C ASN A 259 15.37 -19.27 -10.00
N LEU A 260 15.62 -18.19 -9.27
CA LEU A 260 16.15 -16.93 -9.83
C LEU A 260 17.48 -17.09 -10.57
N TRP A 261 18.33 -18.06 -10.15
CA TRP A 261 19.56 -18.38 -10.86
C TRP A 261 19.32 -18.80 -12.31
N ASP A 262 18.24 -19.54 -12.57
CA ASP A 262 17.93 -20.02 -13.91
C ASP A 262 17.52 -18.90 -14.86
N LEU A 263 17.03 -17.79 -14.31
CA LEU A 263 16.65 -16.59 -15.05
C LEU A 263 17.83 -15.69 -15.44
N LEU A 264 19.05 -15.93 -14.95
CA LEU A 264 20.21 -15.13 -15.31
C LEU A 264 20.61 -15.32 -16.78
N HIS A 265 21.02 -14.22 -17.42
CA HIS A 265 21.55 -14.26 -18.79
C HIS A 265 22.78 -15.17 -18.90
N PRO A 266 22.92 -15.97 -19.96
CA PRO A 266 24.06 -16.89 -20.12
C PRO A 266 25.42 -16.20 -20.02
N ALA A 267 25.58 -14.99 -20.54
CA ALA A 267 26.82 -14.22 -20.42
C ALA A 267 27.17 -13.89 -18.97
N VAL A 268 26.15 -13.55 -18.14
CA VAL A 268 26.32 -13.27 -16.71
C VAL A 268 26.77 -14.54 -15.98
N LYS A 269 26.11 -15.68 -16.23
CA LYS A 269 26.50 -16.99 -15.64
C LYS A 269 27.95 -17.38 -16.00
N LYS A 270 28.35 -17.21 -17.27
CA LYS A 270 29.72 -17.50 -17.72
C LYS A 270 30.76 -16.63 -17.02
N LEU A 271 30.50 -15.31 -16.91
CA LEU A 271 31.42 -14.39 -16.23
C LEU A 271 31.49 -14.67 -14.73
N GLN A 272 30.39 -15.02 -14.09
CA GLN A 272 30.38 -15.33 -12.66
C GLN A 272 31.15 -16.63 -12.34
N ALA A 273 31.09 -17.61 -13.23
CA ALA A 273 31.85 -18.86 -13.07
C ALA A 273 33.33 -18.74 -13.37
N ALA A 274 33.79 -17.68 -14.03
CA ALA A 274 35.18 -17.50 -14.44
C ALA A 274 36.01 -16.84 -13.33
N PRO A 275 37.18 -17.40 -12.98
CA PRO A 275 38.09 -16.79 -12.00
C PRO A 275 38.50 -15.37 -12.44
N SER A 276 38.56 -14.42 -11.50
CA SER A 276 38.99 -13.03 -11.72
C SER A 276 38.16 -12.23 -12.72
N SER A 277 36.87 -12.56 -12.88
CA SER A 277 35.95 -11.87 -13.82
C SER A 277 35.03 -10.82 -13.19
N ALA A 278 35.15 -10.55 -11.88
CA ALA A 278 34.32 -9.56 -11.19
C ALA A 278 34.35 -8.18 -11.87
N ASP A 279 35.53 -7.73 -12.32
CA ASP A 279 35.71 -6.49 -13.07
C ASP A 279 35.00 -6.51 -14.44
N LEU A 280 34.98 -7.68 -15.11
CA LEU A 280 34.29 -7.84 -16.40
C LEU A 280 32.78 -7.87 -16.21
N LEU A 281 32.31 -8.51 -15.16
CA LEU A 281 30.88 -8.56 -14.84
C LEU A 281 30.36 -7.17 -14.50
N ASN A 282 31.05 -6.40 -13.65
CA ASN A 282 30.71 -5.01 -13.38
C ASN A 282 30.79 -4.16 -14.66
N THR A 283 31.80 -4.39 -15.51
CA THR A 283 31.90 -3.69 -16.80
C THR A 283 30.71 -4.00 -17.71
N LEU A 284 30.25 -5.25 -17.77
CA LEU A 284 29.08 -5.66 -18.54
C LEU A 284 27.82 -4.91 -18.07
N PHE A 285 27.56 -4.86 -16.76
CA PHE A 285 26.41 -4.17 -16.20
C PHE A 285 26.43 -2.66 -16.46
N VAL A 286 27.57 -2.00 -16.25
CA VAL A 286 27.71 -0.57 -16.54
C VAL A 286 27.59 -0.29 -18.04
N TYR A 287 28.12 -1.18 -18.89
CA TYR A 287 28.03 -1.06 -20.35
C TYR A 287 26.57 -1.11 -20.84
N THR A 288 25.79 -2.08 -20.37
CA THR A 288 24.35 -2.19 -20.76
C THR A 288 23.54 -1.01 -20.24
N LYS A 289 23.79 -0.50 -19.02
CA LYS A 289 23.15 0.71 -18.48
C LYS A 289 23.47 1.97 -19.29
N ASN A 290 24.62 2.04 -19.92
CA ASN A 290 25.04 3.12 -20.79
C ASN A 290 24.68 2.86 -22.26
N HIS A 291 23.61 2.08 -22.52
CA HIS A 291 23.12 1.76 -23.85
C HIS A 291 24.20 1.18 -24.77
N CYS A 292 25.08 0.37 -24.24
CA CYS A 292 26.21 -0.25 -24.92
C CYS A 292 27.16 0.74 -25.61
N SER A 293 27.27 1.94 -25.03
CA SER A 293 28.15 3.01 -25.53
C SER A 293 29.51 2.95 -24.84
N ILE A 294 30.57 2.59 -25.56
CA ILE A 294 31.94 2.56 -25.01
C ILE A 294 32.36 3.95 -24.46
N PRO A 295 32.16 5.08 -25.18
CA PRO A 295 32.54 6.38 -24.64
C PRO A 295 31.83 6.75 -23.34
N ASN A 296 30.51 6.53 -23.26
CA ASN A 296 29.74 6.84 -22.06
C ASN A 296 30.13 5.94 -20.89
N THR A 297 30.31 4.64 -21.15
CA THR A 297 30.74 3.68 -20.12
C THR A 297 32.14 3.99 -19.60
N ALA A 298 33.09 4.37 -20.50
CA ALA A 298 34.45 4.77 -20.10
C ALA A 298 34.38 5.99 -19.16
N LYS A 299 33.54 6.97 -19.46
CA LYS A 299 33.34 8.14 -18.62
C LYS A 299 32.72 7.74 -17.26
N THR A 300 31.69 6.92 -17.26
CA THR A 300 31.02 6.45 -16.02
C THR A 300 31.95 5.64 -15.12
N MET A 301 32.83 4.81 -15.71
CA MET A 301 33.77 3.97 -14.96
C MET A 301 35.12 4.65 -14.67
N TYR A 302 35.33 5.90 -15.11
CA TYR A 302 36.60 6.62 -15.02
C TYR A 302 37.76 5.83 -15.64
N LEU A 303 37.53 5.15 -16.78
CA LEU A 303 38.51 4.37 -17.50
C LEU A 303 38.89 5.03 -18.81
N HIS A 304 40.16 4.79 -19.26
CA HIS A 304 40.54 5.18 -20.61
C HIS A 304 39.77 4.34 -21.65
N TYR A 305 39.40 4.95 -22.77
CA TYR A 305 38.62 4.31 -23.85
C TYR A 305 39.20 2.96 -24.29
N ASN A 306 40.53 2.88 -24.51
CA ASN A 306 41.19 1.65 -24.95
C ASN A 306 41.13 0.54 -23.88
N THR A 307 41.23 0.88 -22.60
CA THR A 307 41.09 -0.08 -21.50
C THR A 307 39.69 -0.68 -21.49
N LEU A 308 38.69 0.16 -21.61
CA LEU A 308 37.29 -0.30 -21.67
C LEU A 308 37.04 -1.15 -22.91
N LYS A 309 37.48 -0.69 -24.09
CA LYS A 309 37.33 -1.45 -25.34
C LYS A 309 37.95 -2.85 -25.22
N ASN A 310 39.12 -2.97 -24.61
CA ASN A 310 39.74 -4.28 -24.38
C ASN A 310 38.90 -5.16 -23.44
N ARG A 311 38.32 -4.57 -22.37
CA ARG A 311 37.40 -5.31 -21.49
C ARG A 311 36.15 -5.79 -22.21
N ILE A 312 35.51 -4.96 -23.05
CA ILE A 312 34.34 -5.33 -23.85
C ILE A 312 34.71 -6.44 -24.85
N ASN A 313 35.83 -6.33 -25.59
CA ASN A 313 36.25 -7.37 -26.51
C ASN A 313 36.51 -8.71 -25.76
N ARG A 314 36.99 -8.65 -24.52
CA ARG A 314 37.19 -9.85 -23.69
C ARG A 314 35.85 -10.44 -23.24
N ILE A 315 34.88 -9.60 -22.87
CA ILE A 315 33.51 -10.04 -22.55
C ILE A 315 32.89 -10.73 -23.75
N GLU A 316 32.97 -10.13 -24.92
CA GLU A 316 32.45 -10.70 -26.17
C GLU A 316 33.11 -12.03 -26.49
N SER A 317 34.41 -12.13 -26.40
CA SER A 317 35.18 -13.39 -26.65
C SER A 317 34.81 -14.52 -25.68
N LEU A 318 34.54 -14.21 -24.41
CA LEU A 318 34.23 -15.20 -23.39
C LEU A 318 32.76 -15.63 -23.41
N THR A 319 31.85 -14.72 -23.77
CA THR A 319 30.43 -14.90 -23.56
C THR A 319 29.63 -14.96 -24.86
N GLY A 320 30.10 -14.32 -25.92
CA GLY A 320 29.38 -14.07 -27.16
C GLY A 320 28.44 -12.85 -27.08
N PHE A 321 28.46 -12.09 -26.01
CA PHE A 321 27.61 -10.89 -25.86
C PHE A 321 28.17 -9.72 -26.65
N THR A 322 27.44 -9.19 -27.62
CA THR A 322 27.86 -8.06 -28.49
C THR A 322 27.26 -6.71 -28.06
N GLY A 323 26.13 -6.73 -27.37
CA GLY A 323 25.36 -5.51 -27.03
C GLY A 323 24.51 -4.95 -28.18
N GLU A 324 24.38 -5.66 -29.30
CA GLU A 324 23.58 -5.26 -30.46
C GLU A 324 22.09 -5.59 -30.30
N ASP A 325 21.76 -6.71 -29.62
CA ASP A 325 20.36 -7.10 -29.35
C ASP A 325 19.88 -6.42 -28.06
N SER A 326 18.86 -5.58 -28.21
CA SER A 326 18.26 -4.86 -27.07
C SER A 326 17.60 -5.81 -26.06
N ARG A 327 17.15 -7.00 -26.47
CA ARG A 327 16.59 -8.03 -25.56
C ARG A 327 17.67 -8.62 -24.68
N ASP A 328 18.88 -8.89 -25.22
CA ASP A 328 20.02 -9.37 -24.46
C ASP A 328 20.49 -8.29 -23.47
N CYS A 329 20.53 -7.02 -23.89
CA CYS A 329 20.86 -5.91 -23.01
C CYS A 329 19.86 -5.79 -21.86
N PHE A 330 18.57 -5.89 -22.14
CA PHE A 330 17.53 -5.89 -21.10
C PHE A 330 17.69 -7.09 -20.15
N TRP A 331 17.95 -8.29 -20.68
CA TRP A 331 18.12 -9.49 -19.88
C TRP A 331 19.38 -9.41 -18.99
N VAL A 332 20.46 -8.83 -19.46
CA VAL A 332 21.66 -8.54 -18.62
C VAL A 332 21.33 -7.55 -17.51
N MET A 333 20.61 -6.46 -17.79
CA MET A 333 20.18 -5.51 -16.75
C MET A 333 19.26 -6.16 -15.72
N LEU A 334 18.34 -7.02 -16.13
CA LEU A 334 17.48 -7.79 -15.23
C LEU A 334 18.33 -8.76 -14.38
N SER A 335 19.34 -9.42 -15.00
CA SER A 335 20.25 -10.32 -14.29
C SER A 335 21.03 -9.61 -13.18
N GLU A 336 21.44 -8.35 -13.39
CA GLU A 336 22.06 -7.55 -12.34
C GLU A 336 21.14 -7.37 -11.13
N LYS A 337 19.87 -7.05 -11.38
CA LYS A 337 18.88 -6.89 -10.30
C LYS A 337 18.64 -8.19 -9.54
N ILE A 338 18.57 -9.32 -10.25
CA ILE A 338 18.46 -10.64 -9.65
C ILE A 338 19.69 -10.93 -8.77
N MET A 339 20.89 -10.66 -9.26
CA MET A 339 22.12 -10.90 -8.49
C MET A 339 22.20 -10.02 -7.24
N ASN A 340 21.82 -8.75 -7.34
CA ASN A 340 21.77 -7.86 -6.18
C ASN A 340 20.80 -8.40 -5.12
N LEU A 341 19.62 -8.87 -5.53
CA LEU A 341 18.64 -9.46 -4.63
C LEU A 341 19.20 -10.70 -3.92
N MET A 342 19.80 -11.63 -4.69
CA MET A 342 20.42 -12.83 -4.12
C MET A 342 21.57 -12.48 -3.14
N ALA A 343 22.31 -11.41 -3.39
CA ALA A 343 23.33 -10.92 -2.48
C ALA A 343 22.73 -10.36 -1.17
N TYR A 344 21.62 -9.64 -1.25
CA TYR A 344 20.90 -9.14 -0.07
C TYR A 344 20.37 -10.27 0.81
N GLU A 345 19.73 -11.29 0.21
CA GLU A 345 19.22 -12.47 0.94
C GLU A 345 20.35 -13.27 1.64
N ASN A 346 21.51 -13.41 0.98
CA ASN A 346 22.65 -14.09 1.58
C ASN A 346 23.27 -13.29 2.73
N ALA A 347 23.31 -11.96 2.60
CA ALA A 347 23.80 -11.09 3.67
C ALA A 347 22.88 -11.07 4.90
N GLY A 348 21.55 -11.18 4.69
CA GLY A 348 20.56 -11.31 5.76
C GLY A 348 20.74 -12.62 6.55
N LYS A 349 20.83 -13.75 5.85
CA LYS A 349 21.04 -15.06 6.49
C LYS A 349 22.36 -15.18 7.27
N ALA A 350 23.41 -14.48 6.81
CA ALA A 350 24.67 -14.46 7.53
C ALA A 350 24.60 -13.64 8.83
N ALA A 351 23.81 -12.55 8.84
CA ALA A 351 23.59 -11.73 10.02
C ALA A 351 22.75 -12.44 11.09
N ASP A 352 21.68 -13.13 10.66
CA ASP A 352 20.81 -13.90 11.56
C ASP A 352 21.57 -15.08 12.22
N GLY A 353 22.47 -15.74 11.50
CA GLY A 353 23.31 -16.83 12.04
C GLY A 353 24.33 -16.36 13.08
N GLU A 354 24.87 -15.12 12.95
CA GLU A 354 25.78 -14.55 13.96
C GLU A 354 25.06 -14.06 15.23
N GLU A 355 23.78 -13.74 15.17
CA GLU A 355 22.98 -13.40 16.35
C GLU A 355 22.56 -14.65 17.12
N GLU A 356 22.23 -15.76 16.46
CA GLU A 356 21.90 -17.03 17.12
C GLU A 356 23.13 -17.65 17.82
N GLU A 357 24.35 -17.47 17.28
CA GLU A 357 25.56 -17.94 17.98
C GLU A 357 25.91 -17.10 19.22
N LYS A 358 25.55 -15.81 19.25
CA LYS A 358 25.81 -14.93 20.42
C LYS A 358 24.77 -15.09 21.54
N GLU A 359 23.59 -15.62 21.26
CA GLU A 359 22.59 -15.95 22.31
C GLU A 359 22.85 -17.31 22.97
N HIS A 360 23.74 -18.13 22.41
CA HIS A 360 24.13 -19.44 22.95
C HIS A 360 25.50 -19.47 23.66
N GLU A 361 26.22 -18.35 23.72
CA GLU A 361 27.40 -18.15 24.59
C GLU A 361 27.04 -17.37 25.85
#